data_a46eff6232f87b3a15f050d7409652ec
#
_entry.id   a46eff6232f87b3a15f050d7409652ec
#
_cell.length_a   1.000
_cell.length_b   1.000
_cell.length_c   1.000
_cell.angle_alpha   90.00
_cell.angle_beta   90.00
_cell.angle_gamma   90.00
#
_symmetry.space_group_name_H-M   'P 1'
#
loop_
_entity.id
_entity.type
_entity.pdbx_description
1 polymer ?
#
loop_
_entity_poly.entity_id
_entity_poly.type
_entity_poly.pdbx_seq_one_letter_code
_entity_poly.pdbx_strand_id
1 'polypeptide(L)'
;MLPTWYPALVALHLISMVTFFASTFCLLRLLVLHGQAQGKQEPERALLLRHSLVPTRMLLYVVGWPSLVLLILTGGWMIWFRPALLAEAWVQAKLGLTGLLAASHLMNQRLLRKAHKGEPAWGVTALRLWTPCTVLLLCVLVLLSAFQEVQWYIGVLGLLVLALLLHAAIRGFSRKAPVGPSGTGLPGS
;
A
#
# COMPACT_ATOMS: atom_id res chain seq x y z
N MET A 1 8.77 -19.07 30.58
CA MET A 1 8.81 -17.59 30.80
C MET A 1 9.34 -16.93 29.53
N LEU A 2 8.75 -15.83 29.08
CA LEU A 2 9.25 -15.09 27.94
C LEU A 2 10.51 -14.31 28.37
N PRO A 3 11.52 -14.20 27.48
CA PRO A 3 12.73 -13.42 27.78
C PRO A 3 12.40 -11.94 28.00
N THR A 4 13.20 -11.25 28.81
CA THR A 4 13.01 -9.82 29.12
C THR A 4 13.04 -8.90 27.89
N TRP A 5 13.72 -9.31 26.82
CA TRP A 5 13.81 -8.58 25.55
C TRP A 5 12.62 -8.83 24.58
N TYR A 6 11.71 -9.78 24.89
CA TYR A 6 10.57 -10.09 24.02
C TYR A 6 9.68 -8.87 23.72
N PRO A 7 9.34 -7.98 24.67
CA PRO A 7 8.60 -6.75 24.36
C PRO A 7 9.30 -5.84 23.37
N ALA A 8 10.64 -5.77 23.40
CA ALA A 8 11.42 -4.99 22.44
C ALA A 8 11.33 -5.60 21.02
N LEU A 9 11.30 -6.92 20.90
CA LEU A 9 11.08 -7.61 19.62
C LEU A 9 9.69 -7.30 19.04
N VAL A 10 8.66 -7.30 19.90
CA VAL A 10 7.29 -6.92 19.50
C VAL A 10 7.26 -5.47 19.03
N ALA A 11 7.89 -4.56 19.77
CA ALA A 11 7.97 -3.15 19.40
C ALA A 11 8.68 -2.96 18.04
N LEU A 12 9.81 -3.66 17.82
CA LEU A 12 10.54 -3.61 16.54
C LEU A 12 9.69 -4.14 15.38
N HIS A 13 8.92 -5.21 15.60
CA HIS A 13 7.98 -5.77 14.63
C HIS A 13 6.91 -4.74 14.24
N LEU A 14 6.31 -4.07 15.22
CA LEU A 14 5.29 -3.04 14.98
C LEU A 14 5.87 -1.83 14.26
N ILE A 15 7.04 -1.35 14.65
CA ILE A 15 7.73 -0.23 13.97
C ILE A 15 8.01 -0.60 12.51
N SER A 16 8.52 -1.80 12.26
CA SER A 16 8.79 -2.29 10.90
C SER A 16 7.51 -2.36 10.06
N MET A 17 6.41 -2.81 10.65
CA MET A 17 5.10 -2.86 10.02
C MET A 17 4.63 -1.46 9.62
N VAL A 18 4.62 -0.49 10.54
CA VAL A 18 4.18 0.88 10.28
C VAL A 18 5.05 1.54 9.22
N THR A 19 6.38 1.39 9.31
CA THR A 19 7.34 1.96 8.34
C THR A 19 7.14 1.37 6.95
N PHE A 20 6.93 0.05 6.85
CA PHE A 20 6.65 -0.63 5.59
C PHE A 20 5.38 -0.08 4.93
N PHE A 21 4.30 0.07 5.69
CA PHE A 21 3.04 0.59 5.14
C PHE A 21 3.11 2.05 4.75
N ALA A 22 3.75 2.89 5.57
CA ALA A 22 3.96 4.31 5.24
C ALA A 22 4.73 4.44 3.92
N SER A 23 5.82 3.69 3.76
CA SER A 23 6.60 3.71 2.52
C SER A 23 5.82 3.21 1.31
N THR A 24 5.05 2.13 1.47
CA THR A 24 4.24 1.55 0.39
C THR A 24 3.12 2.48 -0.04
N PHE A 25 2.44 3.12 0.92
CA PHE A 25 1.38 4.09 0.63
C PHE A 25 1.92 5.31 -0.14
N CYS A 26 3.03 5.90 0.32
CA CYS A 26 3.68 7.01 -0.37
C CYS A 26 4.15 6.61 -1.77
N LEU A 27 4.74 5.43 -1.92
CA LEU A 27 5.18 4.87 -3.20
C LEU A 27 4.03 4.76 -4.20
N LEU A 28 2.91 4.18 -3.80
CA LEU A 28 1.73 4.03 -4.66
C LEU A 28 1.14 5.39 -5.07
N ARG A 29 1.15 6.35 -4.16
CA ARG A 29 0.72 7.72 -4.44
C ARG A 29 1.59 8.38 -5.50
N LEU A 30 2.91 8.22 -5.40
CA LEU A 30 3.86 8.73 -6.39
C LEU A 30 3.73 8.03 -7.74
N LEU A 31 3.47 6.71 -7.77
CA LEU A 31 3.21 5.99 -9.02
C LEU A 31 1.94 6.48 -9.73
N VAL A 32 0.88 6.80 -8.96
CA VAL A 32 -0.34 7.41 -9.53
C VAL A 32 -0.03 8.77 -10.12
N LEU A 33 0.74 9.63 -9.43
CA LEU A 33 1.17 10.94 -9.94
C LEU A 33 2.03 10.80 -11.20
N HIS A 34 2.94 9.84 -11.23
CA HIS A 34 3.73 9.52 -12.41
C HIS A 34 2.86 9.13 -13.61
N GLY A 35 1.87 8.27 -13.42
CA GLY A 35 0.93 7.89 -14.46
C GLY A 35 0.09 9.07 -14.97
N GLN A 36 -0.30 10.01 -14.10
CA GLN A 36 -1.02 11.22 -14.49
C GLN A 36 -0.13 12.19 -15.29
N ALA A 37 1.15 12.28 -14.92
CA ALA A 37 2.11 13.14 -15.61
C ALA A 37 2.31 12.75 -17.07
N GLN A 38 2.17 11.46 -17.42
CA GLN A 38 2.31 11.01 -18.81
C GLN A 38 1.26 11.62 -19.76
N GLY A 39 0.09 12.02 -19.25
CA GLY A 39 -0.95 12.69 -20.03
C GLY A 39 -0.84 14.21 -20.10
N LYS A 40 0.22 14.82 -19.53
CA LYS A 40 0.45 16.26 -19.54
C LYS A 40 1.33 16.69 -20.71
N GLN A 41 1.29 18.01 -21.04
CA GLN A 41 2.16 18.62 -22.05
C GLN A 41 3.49 19.06 -21.44
N GLU A 42 4.53 19.17 -22.29
CA GLU A 42 5.81 19.77 -21.89
C GLU A 42 5.63 21.29 -21.66
N PRO A 43 6.32 21.91 -20.66
CA PRO A 43 7.39 21.35 -19.81
C PRO A 43 6.90 20.72 -18.49
N GLU A 44 5.59 20.80 -18.17
CA GLU A 44 4.98 20.29 -16.93
C GLU A 44 5.23 18.78 -16.77
N ARG A 45 5.14 18.05 -17.89
CA ARG A 45 5.40 16.60 -17.92
C ARG A 45 6.79 16.25 -17.42
N ALA A 46 7.82 16.86 -17.97
CA ALA A 46 9.21 16.56 -17.60
C ALA A 46 9.49 16.84 -16.12
N LEU A 47 8.95 17.94 -15.60
CA LEU A 47 9.10 18.32 -14.20
C LEU A 47 8.44 17.28 -13.26
N LEU A 48 7.20 16.90 -13.53
CA LEU A 48 6.45 15.93 -12.73
C LEU A 48 7.08 14.53 -12.76
N LEU A 49 7.56 14.08 -13.92
CA LEU A 49 8.23 12.79 -14.06
C LEU A 49 9.53 12.74 -13.25
N ARG A 50 10.35 13.80 -13.32
CA ARG A 50 11.60 13.88 -12.54
C ARG A 50 11.34 13.89 -11.04
N HIS A 51 10.36 14.67 -10.57
CA HIS A 51 10.02 14.76 -9.14
C HIS A 51 9.35 13.49 -8.57
N SER A 52 8.72 12.66 -9.39
CA SER A 52 8.05 11.45 -8.90
C SER A 52 8.97 10.22 -8.82
N LEU A 53 9.89 10.03 -9.75
CA LEU A 53 10.66 8.79 -9.86
C LEU A 53 11.75 8.61 -8.80
N VAL A 54 12.49 9.68 -8.47
CA VAL A 54 13.60 9.62 -7.49
C VAL A 54 13.10 9.23 -6.10
N PRO A 55 12.10 9.93 -5.51
CA PRO A 55 11.59 9.55 -4.19
C PRO A 55 10.92 8.18 -4.19
N THR A 56 10.27 7.77 -5.29
CA THR A 56 9.64 6.45 -5.39
C THR A 56 10.68 5.33 -5.29
N ARG A 57 11.83 5.49 -5.94
CA ARG A 57 12.94 4.52 -5.84
C ARG A 57 13.50 4.43 -4.43
N MET A 58 13.71 5.56 -3.76
CA MET A 58 14.19 5.61 -2.39
C MET A 58 13.21 4.93 -1.44
N LEU A 59 11.90 5.23 -1.54
CA LEU A 59 10.87 4.60 -0.72
C LEU A 59 10.82 3.08 -0.90
N LEU A 60 10.98 2.59 -2.13
CA LEU A 60 10.94 1.15 -2.37
C LEU A 60 12.18 0.44 -1.83
N TYR A 61 13.39 0.92 -2.17
CA TYR A 61 14.62 0.16 -1.92
C TYR A 61 15.27 0.47 -0.57
N VAL A 62 15.20 1.72 -0.10
CA VAL A 62 15.85 2.13 1.15
C VAL A 62 14.92 1.94 2.36
N VAL A 63 13.62 2.12 2.19
CA VAL A 63 12.65 2.02 3.30
C VAL A 63 11.82 0.74 3.20
N GLY A 64 11.19 0.47 2.07
CA GLY A 64 10.24 -0.62 1.90
C GLY A 64 10.87 -2.00 2.05
N TRP A 65 11.96 -2.27 1.34
CA TRP A 65 12.63 -3.58 1.42
C TRP A 65 13.19 -3.87 2.81
N PRO A 66 13.98 -3.00 3.46
CA PRO A 66 14.48 -3.26 4.80
C PRO A 66 13.36 -3.45 5.82
N SER A 67 12.30 -2.64 5.75
CA SER A 67 11.16 -2.77 6.66
C SER A 67 10.41 -4.10 6.47
N LEU A 68 10.23 -4.56 5.23
CA LEU A 68 9.60 -5.85 4.94
C LEU A 68 10.44 -7.02 5.46
N VAL A 69 11.76 -6.96 5.25
CA VAL A 69 12.69 -7.99 5.75
C VAL A 69 12.66 -8.04 7.27
N LEU A 70 12.77 -6.88 7.95
CA LEU A 70 12.68 -6.80 9.40
C LEU A 70 11.33 -7.31 9.92
N LEU A 71 10.24 -7.00 9.25
CA LEU A 71 8.90 -7.47 9.59
C LEU A 71 8.82 -9.01 9.56
N ILE A 72 9.36 -9.63 8.50
CA ILE A 72 9.37 -11.09 8.36
C ILE A 72 10.30 -11.74 9.38
N LEU A 73 11.50 -11.20 9.58
CA LEU A 73 12.47 -11.74 10.53
C LEU A 73 11.96 -11.67 11.96
N THR A 74 11.43 -10.53 12.38
CA THR A 74 10.90 -10.35 13.74
C THR A 74 9.66 -11.21 13.97
N GLY A 75 8.75 -11.30 12.99
CA GLY A 75 7.59 -12.18 13.06
C GLY A 75 7.96 -13.65 13.12
N GLY A 76 8.91 -14.09 12.30
CA GLY A 76 9.45 -15.46 12.32
C GLY A 76 10.12 -15.79 13.65
N TRP A 77 10.87 -14.83 14.21
CA TRP A 77 11.50 -15.00 15.52
C TRP A 77 10.47 -15.13 16.65
N MET A 78 9.39 -14.36 16.62
CA MET A 78 8.30 -14.50 17.61
C MET A 78 7.67 -15.90 17.55
N ILE A 79 7.46 -16.47 16.35
CA ILE A 79 6.94 -17.82 16.16
C ILE A 79 7.96 -18.86 16.68
N TRP A 80 9.25 -18.66 16.43
CA TRP A 80 10.31 -19.54 16.93
C TRP A 80 10.25 -19.73 18.45
N PHE A 81 10.01 -18.64 19.20
CA PHE A 81 9.87 -18.70 20.66
C PHE A 81 8.54 -19.30 21.14
N ARG A 82 7.52 -19.30 20.30
CA ARG A 82 6.19 -19.79 20.63
C ARG A 82 5.64 -20.61 19.47
N PRO A 83 6.19 -21.81 19.19
CA PRO A 83 5.78 -22.61 18.02
C PRO A 83 4.32 -23.05 18.10
N ALA A 84 3.72 -23.14 19.28
CA ALA A 84 2.30 -23.41 19.47
C ALA A 84 1.39 -22.39 18.76
N LEU A 85 1.88 -21.15 18.50
CA LEU A 85 1.13 -20.15 17.76
C LEU A 85 0.84 -20.56 16.30
N LEU A 86 1.63 -21.47 15.72
CA LEU A 86 1.36 -21.97 14.37
C LEU A 86 0.08 -22.80 14.26
N ALA A 87 -0.41 -23.35 15.37
CA ALA A 87 -1.69 -24.07 15.42
C ALA A 87 -2.89 -23.11 15.41
N GLU A 88 -2.68 -21.83 15.74
CA GLU A 88 -3.73 -20.83 15.81
C GLU A 88 -4.15 -20.35 14.42
N ALA A 89 -5.45 -20.42 14.13
CA ALA A 89 -5.99 -20.03 12.82
C ALA A 89 -5.69 -18.56 12.45
N TRP A 90 -5.71 -17.66 13.43
CA TRP A 90 -5.40 -16.25 13.22
C TRP A 90 -3.93 -16.00 12.83
N VAL A 91 -3.00 -16.83 13.33
CA VAL A 91 -1.58 -16.77 12.93
C VAL A 91 -1.39 -17.27 11.52
N GLN A 92 -2.04 -18.38 11.15
CA GLN A 92 -2.00 -18.93 9.79
C GLN A 92 -2.55 -17.92 8.78
N ALA A 93 -3.67 -17.26 9.10
CA ALA A 93 -4.23 -16.18 8.29
C ALA A 93 -3.24 -15.02 8.13
N LYS A 94 -2.55 -14.59 9.21
CA LYS A 94 -1.50 -13.56 9.16
C LYS A 94 -0.34 -13.94 8.26
N LEU A 95 0.13 -15.18 8.33
CA LEU A 95 1.22 -15.66 7.47
C LEU A 95 0.81 -15.60 5.99
N GLY A 96 -0.41 -16.05 5.67
CA GLY A 96 -0.96 -15.95 4.31
C GLY A 96 -1.05 -14.51 3.81
N LEU A 97 -1.57 -13.61 4.64
CA LEU A 97 -1.68 -12.19 4.31
C LEU A 97 -0.30 -11.51 4.21
N THR A 98 0.68 -11.91 5.02
CA THR A 98 2.07 -11.42 4.91
C THR A 98 2.71 -11.89 3.60
N GLY A 99 2.43 -13.12 3.17
CA GLY A 99 2.83 -13.60 1.84
C GLY A 99 2.21 -12.78 0.72
N LEU A 100 0.92 -12.47 0.81
CA LEU A 100 0.22 -11.59 -0.14
C LEU A 100 0.82 -10.16 -0.13
N LEU A 101 1.19 -9.67 1.05
CA LEU A 101 1.86 -8.38 1.21
C LEU A 101 3.23 -8.35 0.51
N ALA A 102 4.04 -9.39 0.69
CA ALA A 102 5.32 -9.54 0.01
C ALA A 102 5.14 -9.62 -1.52
N ALA A 103 4.14 -10.37 -2.00
CA ALA A 103 3.80 -10.44 -3.42
C ALA A 103 3.37 -9.06 -3.98
N SER A 104 2.58 -8.30 -3.23
CA SER A 104 2.18 -6.94 -3.59
C SER A 104 3.39 -5.99 -3.67
N HIS A 105 4.36 -6.14 -2.78
CA HIS A 105 5.60 -5.35 -2.81
C HIS A 105 6.45 -5.66 -4.04
N LEU A 106 6.58 -6.93 -4.42
CA LEU A 106 7.23 -7.35 -5.67
C LEU A 106 6.51 -6.78 -6.90
N MET A 107 5.18 -6.72 -6.87
CA MET A 107 4.40 -6.11 -7.94
C MET A 107 4.66 -4.61 -8.04
N ASN A 108 4.70 -3.89 -6.93
CA ASN A 108 5.06 -2.47 -6.88
C ASN A 108 6.48 -2.24 -7.44
N GLN A 109 7.43 -3.12 -7.16
CA GLN A 109 8.76 -3.07 -7.72
C GLN A 109 8.77 -3.25 -9.24
N ARG A 110 7.97 -4.17 -9.77
CA ARG A 110 7.81 -4.36 -11.23
C ARG A 110 7.21 -3.13 -11.89
N LEU A 111 6.18 -2.54 -11.28
CA LEU A 111 5.53 -1.31 -11.76
C LEU A 111 6.53 -0.14 -11.80
N LEU A 112 7.34 0.02 -10.75
CA LEU A 112 8.37 1.05 -10.71
C LEU A 112 9.44 0.84 -11.79
N ARG A 113 9.90 -0.40 -11.99
CA ARG A 113 10.88 -0.71 -13.04
C ARG A 113 10.36 -0.38 -14.44
N LYS A 114 9.09 -0.68 -14.72
CA LYS A 114 8.43 -0.33 -15.98
C LYS A 114 8.33 1.19 -16.17
N ALA A 115 7.93 1.90 -15.12
CA ALA A 115 7.86 3.36 -15.12
C ALA A 115 9.22 4.01 -15.44
N HIS A 116 10.32 3.47 -14.90
CA HIS A 116 11.69 3.96 -15.19
C HIS A 116 12.13 3.71 -16.64
N LYS A 117 11.66 2.63 -17.26
CA LYS A 117 11.98 2.31 -18.66
C LYS A 117 11.09 3.07 -19.66
N GLY A 118 10.13 3.85 -19.20
CA GLY A 118 9.13 4.48 -20.05
C GLY A 118 8.15 3.49 -20.69
N GLU A 119 8.14 2.23 -20.20
CA GLU A 119 7.23 1.20 -20.68
C GLU A 119 5.81 1.47 -20.15
N PRO A 120 4.75 1.06 -20.88
CA PRO A 120 3.39 1.19 -20.40
C PRO A 120 3.23 0.41 -19.10
N ALA A 121 3.07 1.15 -18.01
CA ALA A 121 2.67 0.61 -16.72
C ALA A 121 1.14 0.43 -16.68
N TRP A 122 0.61 -0.01 -15.56
CA TRP A 122 -0.83 -0.05 -15.37
C TRP A 122 -1.45 1.33 -15.59
N GLY A 123 -2.64 1.37 -16.20
CA GLY A 123 -3.39 2.60 -16.35
C GLY A 123 -3.64 3.27 -14.98
N VAL A 124 -3.75 4.59 -14.99
CA VAL A 124 -3.97 5.41 -13.77
C VAL A 124 -5.16 4.88 -12.93
N THR A 125 -6.22 4.41 -13.59
CA THR A 125 -7.38 3.83 -12.91
C THR A 125 -7.03 2.56 -12.14
N ALA A 126 -6.23 1.67 -12.72
CA ALA A 126 -5.80 0.44 -12.06
C ALA A 126 -4.91 0.74 -10.85
N LEU A 127 -3.97 1.69 -10.96
CA LEU A 127 -3.13 2.16 -9.86
C LEU A 127 -3.96 2.80 -8.74
N ARG A 128 -4.98 3.59 -9.08
CA ARG A 128 -5.91 4.17 -8.09
C ARG A 128 -6.72 3.12 -7.34
N LEU A 129 -7.08 2.01 -7.99
CA LEU A 129 -7.77 0.89 -7.34
C LEU A 129 -6.81 0.04 -6.49
N TRP A 130 -5.56 -0.09 -6.92
CA TRP A 130 -4.54 -0.87 -6.20
C TRP A 130 -4.18 -0.26 -4.84
N THR A 131 -4.15 1.08 -4.75
CA THR A 131 -3.83 1.80 -3.51
C THR A 131 -4.77 1.43 -2.34
N PRO A 132 -6.11 1.53 -2.46
CA PRO A 132 -7.01 1.14 -1.37
C PRO A 132 -6.92 -0.35 -1.04
N CYS A 133 -6.67 -1.23 -2.00
CA CYS A 133 -6.48 -2.66 -1.74
C CYS A 133 -5.30 -2.92 -0.78
N THR A 134 -4.20 -2.19 -0.96
CA THR A 134 -3.03 -2.30 -0.06
C THR A 134 -3.35 -1.76 1.35
N VAL A 135 -4.10 -0.66 1.45
CA VAL A 135 -4.54 -0.11 2.74
C VAL A 135 -5.47 -1.10 3.46
N LEU A 136 -6.38 -1.72 2.73
CA LEU A 136 -7.28 -2.74 3.29
C LEU A 136 -6.52 -3.95 3.82
N LEU A 137 -5.51 -4.41 3.08
CA LEU A 137 -4.65 -5.52 3.52
C LEU A 137 -3.95 -5.17 4.84
N LEU A 138 -3.47 -3.92 5.01
CA LEU A 138 -2.95 -3.44 6.29
C LEU A 138 -3.99 -3.52 7.39
N CYS A 139 -5.16 -2.94 7.15
CA CYS A 139 -6.22 -2.90 8.15
C CYS A 139 -6.60 -4.32 8.60
N VAL A 140 -6.72 -5.28 7.68
CA VAL A 140 -6.97 -6.70 8.02
C VAL A 140 -5.86 -7.25 8.91
N LEU A 141 -4.59 -7.01 8.58
CA LEU A 141 -3.45 -7.48 9.37
C LEU A 141 -3.44 -6.89 10.79
N VAL A 142 -3.76 -5.61 10.93
CA VAL A 142 -3.85 -4.94 12.24
C VAL A 142 -5.01 -5.51 13.06
N LEU A 143 -6.18 -5.68 12.46
CA LEU A 143 -7.35 -6.24 13.15
C LEU A 143 -7.14 -7.70 13.59
N LEU A 144 -6.54 -8.52 12.72
CA LEU A 144 -6.11 -9.88 13.10
C LEU A 144 -5.11 -9.91 14.25
N SER A 145 -4.38 -8.79 14.48
CA SER A 145 -3.47 -8.66 15.61
C SER A 145 -4.18 -8.27 16.90
N ALA A 146 -5.24 -7.48 16.78
CA ALA A 146 -6.02 -6.99 17.92
C ALA A 146 -7.04 -8.04 18.40
N PHE A 147 -7.67 -8.74 17.46
CA PHE A 147 -8.69 -9.76 17.76
C PHE A 147 -8.08 -11.15 17.59
N GLN A 148 -7.45 -11.66 18.65
CA GLN A 148 -6.80 -12.99 18.67
C GLN A 148 -7.79 -14.14 18.85
N GLU A 149 -9.06 -13.87 19.18
CA GLU A 149 -10.11 -14.84 19.44
C GLU A 149 -11.22 -14.85 18.37
N VAL A 150 -12.25 -15.67 18.57
CA VAL A 150 -13.34 -16.06 17.66
C VAL A 150 -14.05 -14.91 16.91
N GLN A 151 -13.83 -13.66 17.26
CA GLN A 151 -14.51 -12.49 16.68
C GLN A 151 -13.76 -11.83 15.51
N TRP A 152 -12.69 -12.44 14.99
CA TRP A 152 -11.92 -11.90 13.87
C TRP A 152 -12.77 -11.67 12.59
N TYR A 153 -13.80 -12.47 12.37
CA TYR A 153 -14.74 -12.32 11.25
C TYR A 153 -15.55 -11.02 11.32
N ILE A 154 -15.84 -10.50 12.52
CA ILE A 154 -16.52 -9.21 12.70
C ILE A 154 -15.59 -8.08 12.23
N GLY A 155 -14.30 -8.16 12.55
CA GLY A 155 -13.30 -7.23 12.06
C GLY A 155 -13.17 -7.27 10.54
N VAL A 156 -13.14 -8.45 9.94
CA VAL A 156 -13.11 -8.62 8.47
C VAL A 156 -14.37 -8.07 7.81
N LEU A 157 -15.54 -8.32 8.39
CA LEU A 157 -16.81 -7.79 7.89
C LEU A 157 -16.85 -6.27 7.97
N GLY A 158 -16.42 -5.69 9.10
CA GLY A 158 -16.31 -4.24 9.27
C GLY A 158 -15.38 -3.59 8.24
N LEU A 159 -14.28 -4.26 7.91
CA LEU A 159 -13.35 -3.82 6.86
C LEU A 159 -13.94 -3.88 5.47
N LEU A 160 -14.69 -4.94 5.14
CA LEU A 160 -15.38 -5.04 3.86
C LEU A 160 -16.39 -3.88 3.70
N VAL A 161 -17.12 -3.57 4.76
CA VAL A 161 -18.05 -2.42 4.77
C VAL A 161 -17.28 -1.12 4.60
N LEU A 162 -16.17 -0.91 5.33
CA LEU A 162 -15.33 0.28 5.20
C LEU A 162 -14.73 0.40 3.80
N ALA A 163 -14.31 -0.71 3.20
CA ALA A 163 -13.82 -0.77 1.83
C ALA A 163 -14.86 -0.34 0.82
N LEU A 164 -16.08 -0.86 0.95
CA LEU A 164 -17.21 -0.51 0.09
C LEU A 164 -17.57 0.97 0.23
N LEU A 165 -17.59 1.50 1.47
CA LEU A 165 -17.84 2.92 1.73
C LEU A 165 -16.76 3.82 1.12
N LEU A 166 -15.48 3.49 1.30
CA LEU A 166 -14.35 4.20 0.69
C LEU A 166 -14.42 4.14 -0.84
N HIS A 167 -14.74 2.98 -1.40
CA HIS A 167 -14.88 2.83 -2.84
C HIS A 167 -16.05 3.66 -3.38
N ALA A 168 -17.19 3.66 -2.71
CA ALA A 168 -18.35 4.48 -3.06
C ALA A 168 -18.04 5.98 -2.96
N ALA A 169 -17.33 6.41 -1.90
CA ALA A 169 -16.92 7.80 -1.73
C ALA A 169 -15.97 8.26 -2.84
N ILE A 170 -14.97 7.44 -3.22
CA ILE A 170 -14.03 7.75 -4.31
C ILE A 170 -14.78 7.87 -5.65
N ARG A 171 -15.73 6.98 -5.92
CA ARG A 171 -16.56 7.06 -7.14
C ARG A 171 -17.47 8.28 -7.14
N GLY A 172 -18.05 8.63 -6.00
CA GLY A 172 -18.88 9.83 -5.86
C GLY A 172 -18.11 11.12 -6.10
N PHE A 173 -16.87 11.19 -5.62
CA PHE A 173 -16.00 12.35 -5.81
C PHE A 173 -15.52 12.50 -7.27
N SER A 174 -15.23 11.39 -7.95
CA SER A 174 -14.83 11.41 -9.37
C SER A 174 -15.95 11.87 -10.32
N ARG A 175 -17.21 11.71 -9.94
CA ARG A 175 -18.36 12.14 -10.74
C ARG A 175 -18.67 13.64 -10.60
N LYS A 176 -18.18 14.30 -9.55
CA LYS A 176 -18.45 15.71 -9.23
C LYS A 176 -17.36 16.68 -9.69
N ALA A 177 -16.31 16.22 -10.38
CA ALA A 177 -15.33 17.13 -10.96
C ALA A 177 -16.02 17.98 -12.03
N PRO A 178 -16.10 19.32 -11.89
CA PRO A 178 -16.74 20.16 -12.88
C PRO A 178 -15.98 20.06 -14.20
N VAL A 179 -16.69 19.80 -15.27
CA VAL A 179 -16.20 20.01 -16.64
C VAL A 179 -15.91 21.50 -16.73
N GLY A 180 -14.61 21.84 -16.88
CA GLY A 180 -14.18 23.23 -17.05
C GLY A 180 -14.97 23.88 -18.17
N PRO A 181 -15.22 25.20 -18.11
CA PRO A 181 -16.00 25.89 -19.12
C PRO A 181 -15.36 25.66 -20.49
N SER A 182 -16.12 25.04 -21.38
CA SER A 182 -15.80 24.99 -22.80
C SER A 182 -15.58 26.41 -23.28
N GLY A 183 -14.36 26.69 -23.75
CA GLY A 183 -13.97 28.00 -24.23
C GLY A 183 -15.04 28.59 -25.16
N THR A 184 -15.66 29.65 -24.72
CA THR A 184 -16.47 30.53 -25.55
C THR A 184 -15.58 31.06 -26.65
N GLY A 185 -15.90 30.64 -27.88
CA GLY A 185 -15.28 31.17 -29.07
C GLY A 185 -15.36 32.71 -29.09
N LEU A 186 -14.26 33.36 -29.33
CA LEU A 186 -14.22 34.75 -29.67
C LEU A 186 -14.80 34.86 -31.09
N PRO A 187 -15.82 35.69 -31.30
CA PRO A 187 -16.23 36.03 -32.67
C PRO A 187 -15.17 36.94 -33.27
N GLY A 188 -14.70 36.56 -34.45
CA GLY A 188 -13.79 37.36 -35.24
C GLY A 188 -14.38 38.72 -35.64
N SER A 189 -13.59 39.71 -35.57
CA SER A 189 -13.72 40.96 -36.30
C SER A 189 -12.38 41.39 -36.86
#